data_c04941b89b91e15117ec999863578986
#
_entry.id   c04941b89b91e15117ec999863578986
#
_cell.length_a   1.000
_cell.length_b   1.000
_cell.length_c   1.000
_cell.angle_alpha   90.00
_cell.angle_beta   90.00
_cell.angle_gamma   90.00
#
_symmetry.space_group_name_H-M   'P 1'
#
loop_
_entity.id
_entity.type
_entity.pdbx_description
1 polymer ?
#
loop_
_entity_poly.entity_id
_entity_poly.type
_entity_poly.pdbx_seq_one_letter_code
_entity_poly.pdbx_strand_id
1 'polypeptide(L)'
;MPAFNFRHVKDLYPIFWGKSQEMVNKISETIKNDPTKSSVVEIGSWGSRATLDIIGVAGCGKDFDALVNPENELYETYRQIFASSRSAQVVQIILGMIPYKIAINLPLKRNDEIGNAVRTVKSVARDLIRSKRAKLESGEAKGLDILSVAMESGGFSDEDLVNQLMTFLAAGHETTASALSWAVYVLCKYPDVQKRLRSEIHEQIPSALEDGGQVSSTEIDHLPYLNAVLQETMRVFPSVPLTLREAAHDTTIQGHFVPAGTSVVICPWAVNTSTQLWGADAREFNPERWMQPGTANTGGAESNYAITTFLHGPKSCIGKDFAKAEFACLVAALVGRFEFEFEDPDYKLDIQGGITSKPKGGLRIRLRDVRA
;
A
#
# COMPACT_ATOMS: atom_id res chain seq x y z
N MET A 1 -17.71 6.59 -5.27
CA MET A 1 -18.31 5.32 -4.81
C MET A 1 -18.63 5.44 -3.31
N PRO A 2 -19.82 5.03 -2.85
CA PRO A 2 -20.17 5.10 -1.42
C PRO A 2 -19.21 4.30 -0.53
N ALA A 3 -18.69 3.16 -1.03
CA ALA A 3 -17.79 2.27 -0.31
C ALA A 3 -16.41 2.85 0.06
N PHE A 4 -16.00 3.94 -0.56
CA PHE A 4 -14.73 4.61 -0.25
C PHE A 4 -14.96 5.99 0.41
N ASN A 5 -16.16 6.27 0.90
CA ASN A 5 -16.39 7.51 1.64
C ASN A 5 -15.74 7.43 3.03
N PHE A 6 -15.41 8.60 3.58
CA PHE A 6 -14.71 8.75 4.84
C PHE A 6 -15.38 8.04 6.03
N ARG A 7 -16.73 8.05 6.11
CA ARG A 7 -17.47 7.39 7.20
C ARG A 7 -17.31 5.88 7.11
N HIS A 8 -17.48 5.33 5.92
CA HIS A 8 -17.36 3.90 5.70
C HIS A 8 -15.94 3.38 6.00
N VAL A 9 -14.90 4.14 5.61
CA VAL A 9 -13.52 3.78 5.96
C VAL A 9 -13.30 3.73 7.48
N LYS A 10 -13.95 4.62 8.24
CA LYS A 10 -13.88 4.57 9.72
C LYS A 10 -14.46 3.29 10.31
N ASP A 11 -15.49 2.73 9.71
CA ASP A 11 -16.10 1.48 10.17
C ASP A 11 -15.20 0.26 9.90
N LEU A 12 -14.18 0.40 9.02
CA LEU A 12 -13.21 -0.65 8.70
C LEU A 12 -11.98 -0.67 9.61
N TYR A 13 -11.78 0.33 10.48
CA TYR A 13 -10.61 0.37 11.39
C TYR A 13 -10.44 -0.89 12.26
N PRO A 14 -11.49 -1.50 12.81
CA PRO A 14 -11.33 -2.76 13.53
C PRO A 14 -10.71 -3.88 12.71
N ILE A 15 -10.98 -3.91 11.39
CA ILE A 15 -10.39 -4.88 10.45
C ILE A 15 -8.90 -4.54 10.25
N PHE A 16 -8.59 -3.28 9.95
CA PHE A 16 -7.21 -2.84 9.76
C PHE A 16 -6.35 -3.13 10.98
N TRP A 17 -6.85 -2.78 12.16
CA TRP A 17 -6.17 -3.00 13.41
C TRP A 17 -6.02 -4.49 13.73
N GLY A 18 -7.09 -5.26 13.63
CA GLY A 18 -7.08 -6.71 13.91
C GLY A 18 -6.06 -7.45 13.05
N LYS A 19 -6.00 -7.16 11.74
CA LYS A 19 -5.01 -7.77 10.84
C LYS A 19 -3.59 -7.26 11.08
N SER A 20 -3.42 -6.00 11.49
CA SER A 20 -2.12 -5.48 11.91
C SER A 20 -1.61 -6.18 13.16
N GLN A 21 -2.47 -6.43 14.14
CA GLN A 21 -2.14 -7.21 15.34
C GLN A 21 -1.83 -8.67 15.00
N GLU A 22 -2.59 -9.28 14.08
CA GLU A 22 -2.30 -10.64 13.61
C GLU A 22 -0.91 -10.70 12.97
N MET A 23 -0.55 -9.75 12.12
CA MET A 23 0.77 -9.66 11.50
C MET A 23 1.88 -9.63 12.56
N VAL A 24 1.80 -8.73 13.54
CA VAL A 24 2.86 -8.60 14.55
C VAL A 24 2.93 -9.83 15.47
N ASN A 25 1.81 -10.46 15.77
CA ASN A 25 1.77 -11.71 16.54
C ASN A 25 2.41 -12.87 15.76
N LYS A 26 2.11 -13.02 14.47
CA LYS A 26 2.71 -14.03 13.59
C LYS A 26 4.21 -13.81 13.40
N ILE A 27 4.65 -12.57 13.29
CA ILE A 27 6.10 -12.23 13.30
C ILE A 27 6.73 -12.68 14.62
N SER A 28 6.13 -12.35 15.76
CA SER A 28 6.63 -12.74 17.08
C SER A 28 6.72 -14.27 17.25
N GLU A 29 5.67 -15.00 16.81
CA GLU A 29 5.67 -16.47 16.81
C GLU A 29 6.80 -17.05 15.95
N THR A 30 6.99 -16.49 14.74
CA THR A 30 8.03 -16.93 13.80
C THR A 30 9.42 -16.75 14.40
N ILE A 31 9.69 -15.60 15.01
CA ILE A 31 10.98 -15.31 15.66
C ILE A 31 11.21 -16.25 16.85
N LYS A 32 10.19 -16.47 17.71
CA LYS A 32 10.30 -17.37 18.87
C LYS A 32 10.56 -18.82 18.47
N ASN A 33 9.99 -19.25 17.36
CA ASN A 33 10.08 -20.64 16.88
C ASN A 33 11.27 -20.86 15.94
N ASP A 34 12.05 -19.83 15.60
CA ASP A 34 13.20 -19.96 14.72
C ASP A 34 14.32 -20.77 15.42
N PRO A 35 14.70 -21.95 14.89
CA PRO A 35 15.77 -22.78 15.46
C PRO A 35 17.11 -22.07 15.54
N THR A 36 17.35 -21.10 14.65
CA THR A 36 18.57 -20.29 14.62
C THR A 36 18.58 -19.16 15.61
N LYS A 37 17.43 -18.91 16.29
CA LYS A 37 17.19 -17.75 17.14
C LYS A 37 17.43 -16.42 16.43
N SER A 38 17.28 -16.41 15.09
CA SER A 38 17.34 -15.19 14.31
C SER A 38 16.10 -14.37 14.51
N SER A 39 16.27 -13.09 14.83
CA SER A 39 15.19 -12.12 14.89
C SER A 39 15.04 -11.33 13.57
N VAL A 40 15.57 -11.86 12.48
CA VAL A 40 15.57 -11.20 11.17
C VAL A 40 14.36 -11.62 10.35
N VAL A 41 13.66 -10.62 9.79
CA VAL A 41 12.52 -10.83 8.89
C VAL A 41 12.65 -9.97 7.64
N GLU A 42 12.03 -10.39 6.53
CA GLU A 42 11.84 -9.58 5.33
C GLU A 42 10.46 -8.92 5.42
N ILE A 43 10.43 -7.60 5.71
CA ILE A 43 9.20 -6.89 6.08
C ILE A 43 8.23 -6.70 4.91
N GLY A 44 8.73 -6.62 3.67
CA GLY A 44 7.87 -6.47 2.49
C GLY A 44 6.94 -7.67 2.28
N SER A 45 7.41 -8.88 2.55
CA SER A 45 6.60 -10.11 2.49
C SER A 45 5.50 -10.09 3.57
N TRP A 46 5.84 -9.70 4.81
CA TRP A 46 4.84 -9.59 5.87
C TRP A 46 3.80 -8.51 5.57
N GLY A 47 4.24 -7.35 5.09
CA GLY A 47 3.36 -6.27 4.65
C GLY A 47 2.43 -6.71 3.53
N SER A 48 2.95 -7.37 2.50
CA SER A 48 2.15 -7.83 1.35
C SER A 48 1.09 -8.87 1.75
N ARG A 49 1.41 -9.79 2.66
CA ARG A 49 0.44 -10.76 3.19
C ARG A 49 -0.63 -10.09 4.05
N ALA A 50 -0.22 -9.17 4.93
CA ALA A 50 -1.16 -8.44 5.79
C ALA A 50 -2.15 -7.60 4.96
N THR A 51 -1.64 -6.84 4.01
CA THR A 51 -2.49 -5.99 3.15
C THR A 51 -3.37 -6.80 2.20
N LEU A 52 -2.95 -8.00 1.78
CA LEU A 52 -3.80 -8.92 1.02
C LEU A 52 -4.96 -9.44 1.87
N ASP A 53 -4.72 -9.82 3.13
CA ASP A 53 -5.79 -10.24 4.04
C ASP A 53 -6.70 -9.07 4.41
N ILE A 54 -6.15 -7.87 4.61
CA ILE A 54 -6.94 -6.66 4.88
C ILE A 54 -7.89 -6.35 3.71
N ILE A 55 -7.38 -6.29 2.47
CA ILE A 55 -8.26 -6.03 1.31
C ILE A 55 -9.21 -7.21 1.05
N GLY A 56 -8.84 -8.42 1.45
CA GLY A 56 -9.74 -9.58 1.45
C GLY A 56 -10.93 -9.37 2.35
N VAL A 57 -10.71 -9.07 3.63
CA VAL A 57 -11.79 -8.87 4.61
C VAL A 57 -12.53 -7.56 4.35
N ALA A 58 -11.85 -6.43 4.27
CA ALA A 58 -12.47 -5.11 4.11
C ALA A 58 -13.02 -4.88 2.69
N GLY A 59 -12.39 -5.43 1.68
CA GLY A 59 -12.79 -5.28 0.28
C GLY A 59 -13.84 -6.29 -0.17
N CYS A 60 -13.76 -7.55 0.28
CA CYS A 60 -14.54 -8.66 -0.26
C CYS A 60 -15.33 -9.43 0.80
N GLY A 61 -15.12 -9.16 2.09
CA GLY A 61 -15.74 -9.91 3.19
C GLY A 61 -15.18 -11.33 3.34
N LYS A 62 -13.95 -11.58 2.87
CA LYS A 62 -13.28 -12.88 2.96
C LYS A 62 -11.83 -12.73 3.34
N ASP A 63 -11.42 -13.42 4.40
CA ASP A 63 -10.02 -13.60 4.73
C ASP A 63 -9.35 -14.55 3.73
N PHE A 64 -8.19 -14.17 3.22
CA PHE A 64 -7.39 -15.05 2.35
C PHE A 64 -6.39 -15.88 3.14
N ASP A 65 -6.22 -15.63 4.44
CA ASP A 65 -5.30 -16.34 5.33
C ASP A 65 -3.84 -16.30 4.88
N ALA A 66 -3.42 -15.25 4.16
CA ALA A 66 -2.07 -15.13 3.65
C ALA A 66 -1.03 -14.92 4.78
N LEU A 67 -1.44 -14.32 5.91
CA LEU A 67 -0.59 -14.21 7.10
C LEU A 67 -0.30 -15.56 7.75
N VAL A 68 -1.27 -16.48 7.71
CA VAL A 68 -1.17 -17.81 8.33
C VAL A 68 -0.53 -18.81 7.36
N ASN A 69 -0.86 -18.72 6.08
CA ASN A 69 -0.36 -19.60 5.04
C ASN A 69 0.58 -18.86 4.08
N PRO A 70 1.91 -18.95 4.27
CA PRO A 70 2.90 -18.30 3.40
C PRO A 70 2.89 -18.81 1.95
N GLU A 71 2.35 -20.02 1.70
CA GLU A 71 2.22 -20.65 0.38
C GLU A 71 0.85 -20.36 -0.26
N ASN A 72 0.14 -19.34 0.21
CA ASN A 72 -1.17 -18.96 -0.32
C ASN A 72 -1.09 -18.68 -1.83
N GLU A 73 -1.93 -19.37 -2.62
CA GLU A 73 -1.90 -19.30 -4.09
C GLU A 73 -2.13 -17.87 -4.62
N LEU A 74 -3.04 -17.12 -4.00
CA LEU A 74 -3.34 -15.76 -4.42
C LEU A 74 -2.16 -14.82 -4.13
N TYR A 75 -1.53 -14.96 -2.95
CA TYR A 75 -0.32 -14.23 -2.60
C TYR A 75 0.82 -14.51 -3.57
N GLU A 76 1.11 -15.78 -3.85
CA GLU A 76 2.14 -16.18 -4.80
C GLU A 76 1.86 -15.68 -6.22
N THR A 77 0.59 -15.70 -6.64
CA THR A 77 0.15 -15.16 -7.92
C THR A 77 0.49 -13.66 -8.03
N TYR A 78 0.14 -12.87 -7.03
CA TYR A 78 0.46 -11.45 -7.02
C TYR A 78 1.97 -11.20 -6.90
N ARG A 79 2.67 -11.96 -6.09
CA ARG A 79 4.13 -11.88 -5.99
C ARG A 79 4.81 -12.06 -7.35
N GLN A 80 4.32 -12.99 -8.17
CA GLN A 80 4.81 -13.21 -9.54
C GLN A 80 4.48 -12.04 -10.48
N ILE A 81 3.26 -11.48 -10.40
CA ILE A 81 2.84 -10.32 -11.21
C ILE A 81 3.75 -9.12 -10.94
N PHE A 82 4.02 -8.83 -9.66
CA PHE A 82 4.81 -7.67 -9.24
C PHE A 82 6.33 -7.94 -9.19
N ALA A 83 6.77 -9.20 -9.38
CA ALA A 83 8.18 -9.52 -9.51
C ALA A 83 8.75 -8.87 -10.77
N SER A 84 9.75 -8.02 -10.60
CA SER A 84 10.44 -7.34 -11.69
C SER A 84 11.92 -7.71 -11.68
N SER A 85 12.38 -8.50 -12.69
CA SER A 85 13.78 -8.69 -12.94
C SER A 85 14.34 -7.56 -13.81
N ARG A 86 15.66 -7.32 -13.78
CA ARG A 86 16.29 -6.33 -14.68
C ARG A 86 16.01 -6.64 -16.16
N SER A 87 16.04 -7.90 -16.54
CA SER A 87 15.69 -8.33 -17.89
C SER A 87 14.22 -8.04 -18.24
N ALA A 88 13.30 -8.25 -17.28
CA ALA A 88 11.89 -7.91 -17.46
C ALA A 88 11.67 -6.39 -17.61
N GLN A 89 12.42 -5.56 -16.88
CA GLN A 89 12.38 -4.10 -17.03
C GLN A 89 12.85 -3.64 -18.43
N VAL A 90 13.96 -4.18 -18.91
CA VAL A 90 14.47 -3.88 -20.25
C VAL A 90 13.46 -4.32 -21.32
N VAL A 91 12.92 -5.52 -21.21
CA VAL A 91 11.86 -6.01 -22.10
C VAL A 91 10.63 -5.11 -22.05
N GLN A 92 10.23 -4.65 -20.88
CA GLN A 92 9.07 -3.76 -20.71
C GLN A 92 9.30 -2.38 -21.35
N ILE A 93 10.53 -1.83 -21.28
CA ILE A 93 10.89 -0.60 -21.99
C ILE A 93 10.80 -0.81 -23.49
N ILE A 94 11.36 -1.91 -24.01
CA ILE A 94 11.32 -2.24 -25.44
C ILE A 94 9.86 -2.46 -25.91
N LEU A 95 9.07 -3.19 -25.14
CA LEU A 95 7.66 -3.43 -25.42
C LEU A 95 6.83 -2.15 -25.36
N GLY A 96 7.21 -1.17 -24.52
CA GLY A 96 6.59 0.15 -24.47
C GLY A 96 6.77 0.97 -25.74
N MET A 97 7.76 0.63 -26.58
CA MET A 97 7.97 1.23 -27.90
C MET A 97 7.15 0.58 -29.03
N ILE A 98 6.46 -0.51 -28.73
CA ILE A 98 5.65 -1.28 -29.67
C ILE A 98 4.16 -1.09 -29.34
N PRO A 99 3.27 -1.00 -30.33
CA PRO A 99 1.83 -0.91 -30.06
C PRO A 99 1.38 -2.02 -29.11
N TYR A 100 0.65 -1.66 -28.06
CA TYR A 100 0.22 -2.55 -26.99
C TYR A 100 -0.40 -3.87 -27.49
N LYS A 101 -1.26 -3.79 -28.53
CA LYS A 101 -1.90 -4.99 -29.13
C LYS A 101 -0.91 -5.98 -29.73
N ILE A 102 0.27 -5.53 -30.17
CA ILE A 102 1.33 -6.40 -30.68
C ILE A 102 2.11 -6.95 -29.49
N ALA A 103 2.49 -6.10 -28.54
CA ALA A 103 3.30 -6.46 -27.38
C ALA A 103 2.70 -7.60 -26.54
N ILE A 104 1.38 -7.56 -26.28
CA ILE A 104 0.68 -8.58 -25.47
C ILE A 104 0.53 -9.93 -26.17
N ASN A 105 0.57 -9.96 -27.51
CA ASN A 105 0.43 -11.17 -28.30
C ASN A 105 1.77 -11.81 -28.68
N LEU A 106 2.90 -11.21 -28.27
CA LEU A 106 4.19 -11.84 -28.47
C LEU A 106 4.31 -13.10 -27.58
N PRO A 107 4.88 -14.21 -28.10
CA PRO A 107 5.04 -15.47 -27.35
C PRO A 107 6.18 -15.33 -26.32
N LEU A 108 5.97 -14.49 -25.34
CA LEU A 108 6.90 -14.26 -24.25
C LEU A 108 6.42 -15.00 -23.01
N LYS A 109 7.32 -15.75 -22.36
CA LYS A 109 7.03 -16.44 -21.10
C LYS A 109 6.32 -15.54 -20.07
N ARG A 110 6.71 -14.25 -20.01
CA ARG A 110 6.09 -13.26 -19.14
C ARG A 110 4.62 -13.00 -19.48
N ASN A 111 4.25 -13.00 -20.75
CA ASN A 111 2.85 -12.82 -21.18
C ASN A 111 1.99 -14.02 -20.73
N ASP A 112 2.54 -15.23 -20.82
CA ASP A 112 1.87 -16.45 -20.35
C ASP A 112 1.71 -16.46 -18.84
N GLU A 113 2.74 -16.07 -18.10
CA GLU A 113 2.72 -15.92 -16.63
C GLU A 113 1.63 -14.92 -16.20
N ILE A 114 1.60 -13.73 -16.79
CA ILE A 114 0.58 -12.72 -16.53
C ILE A 114 -0.81 -13.24 -16.91
N GLY A 115 -0.95 -13.89 -18.06
CA GLY A 115 -2.21 -14.46 -18.52
C GLY A 115 -2.75 -15.54 -17.55
N ASN A 116 -1.88 -16.40 -17.03
CA ASN A 116 -2.22 -17.38 -15.99
C ASN A 116 -2.68 -16.69 -14.71
N ALA A 117 -1.88 -15.74 -14.22
CA ALA A 117 -2.19 -15.00 -13.02
C ALA A 117 -3.55 -14.27 -13.11
N VAL A 118 -3.81 -13.61 -14.23
CA VAL A 118 -5.11 -12.96 -14.50
C VAL A 118 -6.25 -13.98 -14.44
N ARG A 119 -6.08 -15.19 -15.00
CA ARG A 119 -7.10 -16.25 -14.94
C ARG A 119 -7.38 -16.71 -13.51
N THR A 120 -6.33 -16.92 -12.70
CA THR A 120 -6.44 -17.28 -11.28
C THR A 120 -7.20 -16.20 -10.50
N VAL A 121 -6.77 -14.94 -10.58
CA VAL A 121 -7.44 -13.83 -9.86
C VAL A 121 -8.89 -13.67 -10.31
N LYS A 122 -9.15 -13.80 -11.62
CA LYS A 122 -10.51 -13.71 -12.18
C LYS A 122 -11.41 -14.84 -11.70
N SER A 123 -10.89 -16.05 -11.54
CA SER A 123 -11.62 -17.18 -10.95
C SER A 123 -11.98 -16.89 -9.50
N VAL A 124 -11.02 -16.47 -8.69
CA VAL A 124 -11.26 -16.10 -7.28
C VAL A 124 -12.32 -14.99 -7.18
N ALA A 125 -12.22 -13.96 -8.02
CA ALA A 125 -13.19 -12.85 -8.02
C ALA A 125 -14.60 -13.32 -8.37
N ARG A 126 -14.77 -14.22 -9.36
CA ARG A 126 -16.08 -14.78 -9.72
C ARG A 126 -16.68 -15.62 -8.60
N ASP A 127 -15.87 -16.42 -7.92
CA ASP A 127 -16.33 -17.26 -6.83
C ASP A 127 -16.77 -16.42 -5.61
N LEU A 128 -16.03 -15.34 -5.33
CA LEU A 128 -16.40 -14.36 -4.29
C LEU A 128 -17.74 -13.69 -4.60
N ILE A 129 -17.94 -13.21 -5.82
CA ILE A 129 -19.19 -12.54 -6.23
C ILE A 129 -20.35 -13.53 -6.16
N ARG A 130 -20.17 -14.76 -6.65
CA ARG A 130 -21.20 -15.81 -6.61
C ARG A 130 -21.61 -16.16 -5.18
N SER A 131 -20.61 -16.39 -4.31
CA SER A 131 -20.85 -16.67 -2.89
C SER A 131 -21.57 -15.51 -2.18
N LYS A 132 -21.16 -14.27 -2.48
CA LYS A 132 -21.75 -13.08 -1.87
C LYS A 132 -23.19 -12.86 -2.32
N ARG A 133 -23.49 -13.09 -3.60
CA ARG A 133 -24.84 -12.99 -4.15
C ARG A 133 -25.78 -14.00 -3.49
N ALA A 134 -25.33 -15.25 -3.33
CA ALA A 134 -26.11 -16.27 -2.63
C ALA A 134 -26.45 -15.88 -1.18
N LYS A 135 -25.50 -15.25 -0.46
CA LYS A 135 -25.73 -14.74 0.91
C LYS A 135 -26.72 -13.58 0.95
N LEU A 136 -26.67 -12.68 -0.03
CA LEU A 136 -27.65 -11.58 -0.12
C LEU A 136 -29.05 -12.10 -0.42
N GLU A 137 -29.18 -13.09 -1.30
CA GLU A 137 -30.47 -13.73 -1.66
C GLU A 137 -31.06 -14.54 -0.49
N SER A 138 -30.22 -15.15 0.36
CA SER A 138 -30.67 -15.86 1.58
C SER A 138 -31.08 -14.93 2.73
N GLY A 139 -30.88 -13.61 2.58
CA GLY A 139 -31.24 -12.63 3.61
C GLY A 139 -30.22 -12.56 4.76
N GLU A 140 -29.03 -13.10 4.58
CA GLU A 140 -27.94 -12.92 5.53
C GLU A 140 -27.55 -11.45 5.66
N ALA A 141 -27.01 -11.07 6.83
CA ALA A 141 -26.72 -9.68 7.17
C ALA A 141 -25.88 -8.96 6.10
N LYS A 142 -26.23 -7.69 5.86
CA LYS A 142 -25.48 -6.79 4.97
C LYS A 142 -24.02 -6.71 5.41
N GLY A 143 -23.11 -6.98 4.47
CA GLY A 143 -21.67 -6.86 4.73
C GLY A 143 -21.22 -5.41 4.75
N LEU A 144 -20.24 -5.10 5.61
CA LEU A 144 -19.57 -3.79 5.63
C LEU A 144 -18.48 -3.66 4.56
N ASP A 145 -18.16 -4.74 3.85
CA ASP A 145 -17.09 -4.73 2.86
C ASP A 145 -17.47 -3.99 1.57
N ILE A 146 -16.46 -3.52 0.85
CA ILE A 146 -16.60 -2.69 -0.36
C ILE A 146 -17.45 -3.39 -1.43
N LEU A 147 -17.29 -4.70 -1.62
CA LEU A 147 -18.04 -5.48 -2.61
C LEU A 147 -19.54 -5.51 -2.26
N SER A 148 -19.89 -5.71 -0.98
CA SER A 148 -21.29 -5.65 -0.52
C SER A 148 -21.94 -4.32 -0.84
N VAL A 149 -21.28 -3.22 -0.49
CA VAL A 149 -21.77 -1.86 -0.79
C VAL A 149 -21.89 -1.60 -2.28
N ALA A 150 -20.97 -2.13 -3.10
CA ALA A 150 -21.04 -2.01 -4.56
C ALA A 150 -22.22 -2.79 -5.13
N MET A 151 -22.48 -4.01 -4.65
CA MET A 151 -23.60 -4.85 -5.10
C MET A 151 -24.94 -4.24 -4.70
N GLU A 152 -25.07 -3.70 -3.48
CA GLU A 152 -26.30 -3.05 -3.01
C GLU A 152 -26.61 -1.75 -3.75
N SER A 153 -25.60 -1.01 -4.20
CA SER A 153 -25.80 0.25 -4.94
C SER A 153 -26.47 0.04 -6.31
N GLY A 154 -26.45 -1.19 -6.83
CA GLY A 154 -26.95 -1.53 -8.16
C GLY A 154 -26.11 -0.95 -9.29
N GLY A 155 -26.49 -1.25 -10.54
CA GLY A 155 -25.86 -0.64 -11.72
C GLY A 155 -24.58 -1.32 -12.21
N PHE A 156 -24.12 -2.40 -11.56
CA PHE A 156 -22.98 -3.20 -12.01
C PHE A 156 -23.43 -4.60 -12.48
N SER A 157 -22.97 -5.01 -13.65
CA SER A 157 -23.03 -6.40 -14.05
C SER A 157 -22.03 -7.26 -13.25
N ASP A 158 -22.20 -8.58 -13.23
CA ASP A 158 -21.24 -9.48 -12.57
C ASP A 158 -19.83 -9.35 -13.15
N GLU A 159 -19.69 -9.15 -14.46
CA GLU A 159 -18.39 -8.95 -15.10
C GLU A 159 -17.77 -7.60 -14.72
N ASP A 160 -18.57 -6.53 -14.54
CA ASP A 160 -18.09 -5.26 -14.00
C ASP A 160 -17.57 -5.42 -12.57
N LEU A 161 -18.31 -6.14 -11.72
CA LEU A 161 -17.89 -6.43 -10.35
C LEU A 161 -16.61 -7.26 -10.32
N VAL A 162 -16.46 -8.26 -11.19
CA VAL A 162 -15.21 -9.04 -11.34
C VAL A 162 -14.05 -8.11 -11.68
N ASN A 163 -14.20 -7.22 -12.67
CA ASN A 163 -13.15 -6.31 -13.10
C ASN A 163 -12.80 -5.30 -12.00
N GLN A 164 -13.79 -4.77 -11.27
CA GLN A 164 -13.57 -3.88 -10.13
C GLN A 164 -12.82 -4.61 -9.01
N LEU A 165 -13.24 -5.82 -8.66
CA LEU A 165 -12.62 -6.61 -7.61
C LEU A 165 -11.16 -6.97 -7.93
N MET A 166 -10.88 -7.38 -9.17
CA MET A 166 -9.49 -7.59 -9.62
C MET A 166 -8.65 -6.32 -9.46
N THR A 167 -9.21 -5.16 -9.77
CA THR A 167 -8.54 -3.87 -9.61
C THR A 167 -8.27 -3.57 -8.12
N PHE A 168 -9.26 -3.76 -7.25
CA PHE A 168 -9.11 -3.51 -5.82
C PHE A 168 -8.09 -4.46 -5.17
N LEU A 169 -8.13 -5.74 -5.51
CA LEU A 169 -7.17 -6.72 -5.03
C LEU A 169 -5.74 -6.38 -5.47
N ALA A 170 -5.53 -5.98 -6.73
CA ALA A 170 -4.20 -5.63 -7.23
C ALA A 170 -3.69 -4.32 -6.64
N ALA A 171 -4.54 -3.27 -6.63
CA ALA A 171 -4.12 -1.93 -6.20
C ALA A 171 -4.05 -1.79 -4.68
N GLY A 172 -4.91 -2.49 -3.94
CA GLY A 172 -5.09 -2.31 -2.50
C GLY A 172 -3.97 -2.91 -1.67
N HIS A 173 -3.36 -4.04 -2.08
CA HIS A 173 -2.36 -4.67 -1.22
C HIS A 173 -0.93 -4.23 -1.51
N GLU A 174 -0.46 -4.27 -2.75
CA GLU A 174 0.96 -4.03 -3.07
C GLU A 174 1.40 -2.59 -2.80
N THR A 175 0.51 -1.60 -2.99
CA THR A 175 0.87 -0.19 -2.77
C THR A 175 1.06 0.13 -1.29
N THR A 176 0.20 -0.38 -0.41
CA THR A 176 0.33 -0.18 1.04
C THR A 176 1.47 -1.01 1.62
N ALA A 177 1.71 -2.22 1.12
CA ALA A 177 2.89 -3.03 1.48
C ALA A 177 4.21 -2.33 1.12
N SER A 178 4.27 -1.68 -0.06
CA SER A 178 5.39 -0.83 -0.45
C SER A 178 5.57 0.35 0.52
N ALA A 179 4.49 1.05 0.88
CA ALA A 179 4.53 2.15 1.85
C ALA A 179 5.04 1.69 3.22
N LEU A 180 4.60 0.52 3.71
CA LEU A 180 5.10 -0.08 4.95
C LEU A 180 6.61 -0.36 4.87
N SER A 181 7.08 -0.92 3.76
CA SER A 181 8.50 -1.18 3.56
C SER A 181 9.33 0.12 3.61
N TRP A 182 8.82 1.20 3.02
CA TRP A 182 9.45 2.51 3.07
C TRP A 182 9.42 3.14 4.47
N ALA A 183 8.30 3.01 5.20
CA ALA A 183 8.23 3.47 6.59
C ALA A 183 9.25 2.75 7.47
N VAL A 184 9.36 1.43 7.33
CA VAL A 184 10.36 0.65 8.08
C VAL A 184 11.78 1.04 7.68
N TYR A 185 12.06 1.26 6.39
CA TYR A 185 13.35 1.75 5.94
C TYR A 185 13.75 3.07 6.60
N VAL A 186 12.86 4.06 6.58
CA VAL A 186 13.17 5.37 7.20
C VAL A 186 13.29 5.27 8.71
N LEU A 187 12.48 4.43 9.36
CA LEU A 187 12.56 4.23 10.81
C LEU A 187 13.82 3.46 11.25
N CYS A 188 14.38 2.57 10.43
CA CYS A 188 15.71 2.00 10.65
C CYS A 188 16.80 3.06 10.48
N LYS A 189 16.66 3.93 9.47
CA LYS A 189 17.64 4.97 9.17
C LYS A 189 17.64 6.10 10.20
N TYR A 190 16.52 6.37 10.83
CA TYR A 190 16.31 7.44 11.81
C TYR A 190 15.79 6.87 13.14
N PRO A 191 16.65 6.22 13.96
CA PRO A 191 16.22 5.54 15.19
C PRO A 191 15.59 6.46 16.23
N ASP A 192 15.96 7.75 16.26
CA ASP A 192 15.33 8.73 17.16
C ASP A 192 13.87 8.99 16.77
N VAL A 193 13.56 9.04 15.46
CA VAL A 193 12.19 9.14 14.96
C VAL A 193 11.39 7.88 15.36
N GLN A 194 11.97 6.69 15.21
CA GLN A 194 11.34 5.44 15.61
C GLN A 194 11.04 5.42 17.11
N LYS A 195 12.00 5.83 17.94
CA LYS A 195 11.85 5.90 19.40
C LYS A 195 10.75 6.87 19.82
N ARG A 196 10.73 8.08 19.24
CA ARG A 196 9.71 9.09 19.55
C ARG A 196 8.30 8.61 19.10
N LEU A 197 8.20 8.01 17.92
CA LEU A 197 6.95 7.45 17.44
C LEU A 197 6.43 6.35 18.36
N ARG A 198 7.33 5.47 18.85
CA ARG A 198 6.96 4.44 19.82
C ARG A 198 6.47 5.04 21.13
N SER A 199 7.12 6.09 21.65
CA SER A 199 6.67 6.79 22.85
C SER A 199 5.26 7.34 22.68
N GLU A 200 4.97 8.02 21.56
CA GLU A 200 3.62 8.52 21.27
C GLU A 200 2.58 7.40 21.28
N ILE A 201 2.85 6.27 20.60
CA ILE A 201 1.94 5.13 20.53
C ILE A 201 1.69 4.56 21.92
N HIS A 202 2.72 4.35 22.73
CA HIS A 202 2.62 3.79 24.07
C HIS A 202 1.86 4.71 25.04
N GLU A 203 2.02 6.03 24.90
CA GLU A 203 1.36 7.02 25.77
C GLU A 203 -0.10 7.25 25.39
N GLN A 204 -0.42 7.28 24.10
CA GLN A 204 -1.74 7.70 23.63
C GLN A 204 -2.70 6.53 23.41
N ILE A 205 -2.21 5.34 23.09
CA ILE A 205 -3.02 4.15 22.83
C ILE A 205 -2.45 2.91 23.56
N PRO A 206 -2.34 2.94 24.90
CA PRO A 206 -1.78 1.81 25.66
C PRO A 206 -2.54 0.51 25.45
N SER A 207 -3.86 0.56 25.21
CA SER A 207 -4.68 -0.61 24.87
C SER A 207 -4.24 -1.31 23.58
N ALA A 208 -3.61 -0.60 22.66
CA ALA A 208 -3.05 -1.17 21.44
C ALA A 208 -1.91 -2.17 21.69
N LEU A 209 -1.31 -2.12 22.89
CA LEU A 209 -0.20 -2.98 23.28
C LEU A 209 -0.67 -4.29 23.93
N GLU A 210 -1.93 -4.38 24.33
CA GLU A 210 -2.53 -5.57 24.90
C GLU A 210 -2.89 -6.57 23.80
N ASP A 211 -2.77 -7.86 24.08
CA ASP A 211 -3.19 -8.89 23.13
C ASP A 211 -4.71 -8.86 22.99
N GLY A 212 -5.18 -8.64 21.75
CA GLY A 212 -6.60 -8.44 21.43
C GLY A 212 -7.13 -7.04 21.71
N GLY A 213 -6.26 -6.08 22.06
CA GLY A 213 -6.64 -4.67 22.23
C GLY A 213 -7.28 -4.11 20.98
N GLN A 214 -8.35 -3.34 21.17
CA GLN A 214 -9.06 -2.66 20.08
C GLN A 214 -8.64 -1.20 20.01
N VAL A 215 -8.57 -0.67 18.81
CA VAL A 215 -8.25 0.73 18.58
C VAL A 215 -9.32 1.34 17.65
N SER A 216 -9.80 2.49 18.02
CA SER A 216 -10.76 3.25 17.21
C SER A 216 -10.05 4.11 16.15
N SER A 217 -10.79 4.49 15.12
CA SER A 217 -10.29 5.45 14.13
C SER A 217 -9.86 6.77 14.77
N THR A 218 -10.58 7.21 15.81
CA THR A 218 -10.29 8.47 16.52
C THR A 218 -8.93 8.41 17.22
N GLU A 219 -8.60 7.29 17.86
CA GLU A 219 -7.32 7.13 18.56
C GLU A 219 -6.14 7.16 17.56
N ILE A 220 -6.23 6.45 16.44
CA ILE A 220 -5.17 6.46 15.40
C ILE A 220 -5.07 7.84 14.73
N ASP A 221 -6.21 8.45 14.37
CA ASP A 221 -6.24 9.74 13.68
C ASP A 221 -5.65 10.87 14.55
N HIS A 222 -5.72 10.74 15.88
CA HIS A 222 -5.20 11.72 16.84
C HIS A 222 -3.74 11.48 17.28
N LEU A 223 -2.97 10.66 16.57
CA LEU A 223 -1.53 10.51 16.76
C LEU A 223 -0.78 11.46 15.81
N PRO A 224 -0.45 12.69 16.22
CA PRO A 224 0.10 13.70 15.31
C PRO A 224 1.47 13.31 14.77
N TYR A 225 2.31 12.68 15.58
CA TYR A 225 3.65 12.28 15.12
C TYR A 225 3.60 11.06 14.19
N LEU A 226 2.72 10.09 14.47
CA LEU A 226 2.44 9.01 13.52
C LEU A 226 2.03 9.59 12.16
N ASN A 227 1.04 10.48 12.14
CA ASN A 227 0.57 11.11 10.90
C ASN A 227 1.70 11.86 10.18
N ALA A 228 2.55 12.58 10.90
CA ALA A 228 3.71 13.28 10.36
C ALA A 228 4.71 12.32 9.70
N VAL A 229 5.06 11.23 10.38
CA VAL A 229 5.95 10.17 9.86
C VAL A 229 5.38 9.54 8.60
N LEU A 230 4.09 9.20 8.59
CA LEU A 230 3.43 8.58 7.43
C LEU A 230 3.36 9.53 6.23
N GLN A 231 2.98 10.78 6.45
CA GLN A 231 2.91 11.79 5.39
C GLN A 231 4.28 12.03 4.78
N GLU A 232 5.32 12.15 5.60
CA GLU A 232 6.69 12.37 5.13
C GLU A 232 7.24 11.14 4.39
N THR A 233 6.95 9.94 4.88
CA THR A 233 7.29 8.69 4.18
C THR A 233 6.68 8.68 2.77
N MET A 234 5.39 8.93 2.66
CA MET A 234 4.68 8.94 1.38
C MET A 234 5.11 10.09 0.46
N ARG A 235 5.61 11.19 1.02
CA ARG A 235 6.17 12.29 0.24
C ARG A 235 7.49 11.89 -0.39
N VAL A 236 8.46 11.44 0.41
CA VAL A 236 9.83 11.13 -0.05
C VAL A 236 9.89 9.83 -0.83
N PHE A 237 9.09 8.84 -0.44
CA PHE A 237 9.05 7.50 -1.03
C PHE A 237 7.62 7.13 -1.47
N PRO A 238 7.06 7.78 -2.50
CA PRO A 238 5.75 7.39 -3.01
C PRO A 238 5.78 5.96 -3.58
N SER A 239 4.84 5.12 -3.16
CA SER A 239 4.75 3.73 -3.64
C SER A 239 4.67 3.63 -5.16
N VAL A 240 3.96 4.57 -5.80
CA VAL A 240 3.89 4.71 -7.26
C VAL A 240 4.65 5.97 -7.67
N PRO A 241 5.95 5.85 -8.04
CA PRO A 241 6.81 7.00 -8.27
C PRO A 241 6.52 7.74 -9.58
N LEU A 242 5.86 7.09 -10.53
CA LEU A 242 5.47 7.68 -11.81
C LEU A 242 4.18 7.05 -12.36
N THR A 243 3.45 7.81 -13.18
CA THR A 243 2.28 7.34 -13.91
C THR A 243 2.20 8.00 -15.29
N LEU A 244 1.44 7.40 -16.19
CA LEU A 244 1.34 7.82 -17.57
C LEU A 244 -0.06 8.35 -17.87
N ARG A 245 -0.13 9.32 -18.78
CA ARG A 245 -1.35 9.79 -19.45
C ARG A 245 -1.07 9.83 -20.94
N GLU A 246 -2.10 9.74 -21.73
CA GLU A 246 -2.06 9.95 -23.17
C GLU A 246 -2.97 11.12 -23.53
N ALA A 247 -2.49 12.01 -24.37
CA ALA A 247 -3.30 13.12 -24.88
C ALA A 247 -4.38 12.57 -25.82
N ALA A 248 -5.65 12.65 -25.41
CA ALA A 248 -6.78 12.14 -26.19
C ALA A 248 -7.06 12.97 -27.45
N HIS A 249 -6.65 14.21 -27.47
CA HIS A 249 -6.74 15.16 -28.59
C HIS A 249 -5.60 16.18 -28.45
N ASP A 250 -5.37 16.93 -29.52
CA ASP A 250 -4.41 18.03 -29.50
C ASP A 250 -4.73 18.99 -28.35
N THR A 251 -3.73 19.35 -27.60
CA THR A 251 -3.88 20.21 -26.42
C THR A 251 -2.63 21.06 -26.19
N THR A 252 -2.63 21.83 -25.09
CA THR A 252 -1.50 22.66 -24.70
C THR A 252 -1.21 22.50 -23.22
N ILE A 253 0.05 22.30 -22.84
CA ILE A 253 0.50 22.24 -21.45
C ILE A 253 1.55 23.34 -21.26
N GLN A 254 1.30 24.29 -20.37
CA GLN A 254 2.20 25.43 -20.10
C GLN A 254 2.64 26.19 -21.37
N GLY A 255 1.71 26.35 -22.33
CA GLY A 255 1.99 27.00 -23.60
C GLY A 255 2.67 26.13 -24.67
N HIS A 256 3.07 24.92 -24.35
CA HIS A 256 3.66 23.96 -25.30
C HIS A 256 2.57 23.11 -25.94
N PHE A 257 2.57 23.07 -27.28
CA PHE A 257 1.65 22.22 -28.03
C PHE A 257 1.94 20.74 -27.80
N VAL A 258 0.90 19.98 -27.54
CA VAL A 258 0.95 18.53 -27.26
C VAL A 258 -0.02 17.83 -28.23
N PRO A 259 0.48 17.13 -29.25
CA PRO A 259 -0.36 16.38 -30.19
C PRO A 259 -1.14 15.26 -29.52
N ALA A 260 -2.28 14.89 -30.11
CA ALA A 260 -3.00 13.67 -29.76
C ALA A 260 -2.10 12.43 -29.83
N GLY A 261 -2.28 11.49 -28.92
CA GLY A 261 -1.44 10.28 -28.80
C GLY A 261 -0.11 10.50 -28.07
N THR A 262 0.23 11.75 -27.69
CA THR A 262 1.46 12.01 -26.92
C THR A 262 1.34 11.42 -25.51
N SER A 263 2.34 10.59 -25.11
CA SER A 263 2.46 10.10 -23.76
C SER A 263 3.05 11.16 -22.84
N VAL A 264 2.33 11.49 -21.76
CA VAL A 264 2.74 12.43 -20.72
C VAL A 264 3.08 11.67 -19.45
N VAL A 265 4.32 11.82 -18.96
CA VAL A 265 4.76 11.22 -17.69
C VAL A 265 4.44 12.20 -16.55
N ILE A 266 3.68 11.73 -15.57
CA ILE A 266 3.51 12.42 -14.29
C ILE A 266 4.38 11.67 -13.28
N CYS A 267 5.30 12.38 -12.61
CA CYS A 267 6.26 11.79 -11.68
C CYS A 267 6.02 12.31 -10.25
N PRO A 268 5.17 11.65 -9.45
CA PRO A 268 4.95 12.00 -8.05
C PRO A 268 6.24 12.17 -7.26
N TRP A 269 7.20 11.27 -7.45
CA TRP A 269 8.49 11.37 -6.76
C TRP A 269 9.21 12.70 -7.05
N ALA A 270 9.25 13.14 -8.31
CA ALA A 270 9.91 14.39 -8.69
C ALA A 270 9.18 15.62 -8.13
N VAL A 271 7.84 15.62 -8.15
CA VAL A 271 7.02 16.70 -7.59
C VAL A 271 7.18 16.77 -6.08
N ASN A 272 7.02 15.64 -5.41
CA ASN A 272 7.08 15.53 -3.95
C ASN A 272 8.47 15.87 -3.36
N THR A 273 9.54 15.82 -4.17
CA THR A 273 10.91 16.11 -3.75
C THR A 273 11.52 17.32 -4.49
N SER A 274 10.68 18.15 -5.12
CA SER A 274 11.11 19.37 -5.81
C SER A 274 11.56 20.45 -4.82
N THR A 275 12.78 20.93 -4.96
CA THR A 275 13.28 22.02 -4.12
C THR A 275 12.55 23.35 -4.34
N GLN A 276 11.91 23.53 -5.48
CA GLN A 276 11.07 24.71 -5.75
C GLN A 276 9.76 24.69 -4.94
N LEU A 277 9.24 23.49 -4.63
CA LEU A 277 7.97 23.33 -3.89
C LEU A 277 8.18 23.10 -2.39
N TRP A 278 9.31 22.51 -1.99
CA TRP A 278 9.55 22.02 -0.63
C TRP A 278 10.76 22.67 0.07
N GLY A 279 11.51 23.53 -0.64
CA GLY A 279 12.72 24.14 -0.10
C GLY A 279 13.99 23.28 -0.25
N ALA A 280 15.09 23.72 0.33
CA ALA A 280 16.41 23.10 0.16
C ALA A 280 16.48 21.65 0.69
N ASP A 281 15.72 21.34 1.73
CA ASP A 281 15.62 20.03 2.39
C ASP A 281 14.56 19.10 1.77
N ALA A 282 14.08 19.41 0.56
CA ALA A 282 13.01 18.66 -0.13
C ALA A 282 13.26 17.16 -0.23
N ARG A 283 14.50 16.70 -0.29
CA ARG A 283 14.89 15.29 -0.40
C ARG A 283 15.19 14.62 0.94
N GLU A 284 15.16 15.39 2.02
CA GLU A 284 15.39 14.89 3.36
C GLU A 284 14.07 14.35 3.95
N PHE A 285 14.18 13.30 4.76
CA PHE A 285 13.07 12.81 5.55
C PHE A 285 13.00 13.59 6.84
N ASN A 286 12.01 14.46 6.96
CA ASN A 286 11.83 15.37 8.10
C ASN A 286 10.36 15.43 8.53
N PRO A 287 9.90 14.56 9.44
CA PRO A 287 8.51 14.58 9.93
C PRO A 287 8.11 15.89 10.60
N GLU A 288 9.08 16.67 11.15
CA GLU A 288 8.81 17.93 11.85
C GLU A 288 8.15 18.98 10.96
N ARG A 289 8.29 18.86 9.62
CA ARG A 289 7.59 19.77 8.69
C ARG A 289 6.06 19.69 8.81
N TRP A 290 5.52 18.56 9.26
CA TRP A 290 4.08 18.33 9.45
C TRP A 290 3.60 18.71 10.86
N MET A 291 4.54 18.98 11.80
CA MET A 291 4.27 19.28 13.21
C MET A 291 4.19 20.79 13.50
N GLN A 292 4.55 21.63 12.54
CA GLN A 292 4.49 23.09 12.72
C GLN A 292 3.04 23.57 12.74
N PRO A 293 2.71 24.64 13.46
CA PRO A 293 1.36 25.21 13.46
C PRO A 293 0.83 25.49 12.05
N GLY A 294 -0.32 24.93 11.69
CA GLY A 294 -0.94 25.11 10.39
C GLY A 294 -0.40 24.25 9.25
N THR A 295 0.62 23.42 9.48
CA THR A 295 1.26 22.61 8.42
C THR A 295 0.85 21.14 8.40
N ALA A 296 0.02 20.67 9.33
CA ALA A 296 -0.37 19.26 9.50
C ALA A 296 -0.90 18.59 8.22
N ASN A 297 -1.49 19.36 7.31
CA ASN A 297 -2.03 18.85 6.04
C ASN A 297 -1.20 19.22 4.80
N THR A 298 -0.24 20.13 4.93
CA THR A 298 0.52 20.69 3.80
C THR A 298 2.03 20.43 3.89
N GLY A 299 2.54 20.09 5.10
CA GLY A 299 3.97 19.98 5.35
C GLY A 299 4.73 21.29 5.10
N GLY A 300 4.03 22.45 5.12
CA GLY A 300 4.58 23.76 4.82
C GLY A 300 4.61 24.12 3.34
N ALA A 301 4.13 23.27 2.45
CA ALA A 301 4.00 23.62 1.03
C ALA A 301 2.86 24.63 0.80
N GLU A 302 3.06 25.57 -0.14
CA GLU A 302 2.06 26.61 -0.47
C GLU A 302 0.82 26.04 -1.20
N SER A 303 0.98 24.89 -1.85
CA SER A 303 -0.08 24.27 -2.65
C SER A 303 -0.21 22.78 -2.31
N ASN A 304 -1.44 22.29 -2.23
CA ASN A 304 -1.73 20.86 -2.10
C ASN A 304 -1.30 20.06 -3.34
N TYR A 305 -1.03 20.70 -4.49
CA TYR A 305 -0.44 20.07 -5.66
C TYR A 305 1.07 19.79 -5.51
N ALA A 306 1.70 20.28 -4.46
CA ALA A 306 3.08 19.93 -4.14
C ALA A 306 3.24 18.45 -3.71
N ILE A 307 2.16 17.80 -3.27
CA ILE A 307 2.14 16.37 -2.96
C ILE A 307 1.18 15.63 -3.90
N THR A 308 1.72 14.77 -4.73
CA THR A 308 0.97 14.06 -5.77
C THR A 308 0.99 12.54 -5.60
N THR A 309 1.31 12.06 -4.39
CA THR A 309 1.37 10.62 -4.05
C THR A 309 0.08 9.88 -4.43
N PHE A 310 -1.08 10.49 -4.20
CA PHE A 310 -2.39 9.94 -4.56
C PHE A 310 -3.00 10.61 -5.81
N LEU A 311 -2.24 11.41 -6.52
CA LEU A 311 -2.68 12.25 -7.63
C LEU A 311 -3.81 13.23 -7.22
N HIS A 312 -4.32 13.98 -8.22
CA HIS A 312 -5.41 14.95 -8.06
C HIS A 312 -6.42 14.84 -9.21
N GLY A 313 -7.60 15.43 -9.02
CA GLY A 313 -8.66 15.48 -10.01
C GLY A 313 -9.40 14.13 -10.19
N PRO A 314 -10.08 13.93 -11.34
CA PRO A 314 -10.95 12.77 -11.56
C PRO A 314 -10.23 11.41 -11.57
N LYS A 315 -8.92 11.41 -11.69
CA LYS A 315 -8.05 10.21 -11.67
C LYS A 315 -7.23 10.11 -10.39
N SER A 316 -7.60 10.86 -9.33
CA SER A 316 -7.02 10.67 -8.00
C SER A 316 -7.32 9.26 -7.47
N CYS A 317 -6.48 8.78 -6.55
CA CYS A 317 -6.67 7.47 -5.94
C CYS A 317 -8.00 7.42 -5.17
N ILE A 318 -8.88 6.52 -5.55
CA ILE A 318 -10.17 6.30 -4.88
C ILE A 318 -9.98 5.71 -3.48
N GLY A 319 -8.94 4.89 -3.28
CA GLY A 319 -8.60 4.24 -2.02
C GLY A 319 -7.70 5.06 -1.11
N LYS A 320 -7.52 6.37 -1.33
CA LYS A 320 -6.59 7.21 -0.56
C LYS A 320 -6.82 7.12 0.95
N ASP A 321 -8.06 7.29 1.40
CA ASP A 321 -8.38 7.29 2.83
C ASP A 321 -8.30 5.89 3.43
N PHE A 322 -8.70 4.86 2.68
CA PHE A 322 -8.51 3.46 3.02
C PHE A 322 -7.02 3.14 3.22
N ALA A 323 -6.19 3.44 2.23
CA ALA A 323 -4.75 3.16 2.27
C ALA A 323 -4.04 3.90 3.42
N LYS A 324 -4.43 5.15 3.71
CA LYS A 324 -3.88 5.90 4.85
C LYS A 324 -4.24 5.27 6.20
N ALA A 325 -5.49 4.86 6.37
CA ALA A 325 -5.98 4.23 7.58
C ALA A 325 -5.29 2.86 7.82
N GLU A 326 -5.24 2.02 6.78
CA GLU A 326 -4.54 0.74 6.78
C GLU A 326 -3.06 0.91 7.11
N PHE A 327 -2.38 1.84 6.45
CA PHE A 327 -0.96 2.12 6.65
C PHE A 327 -0.68 2.61 8.08
N ALA A 328 -1.56 3.46 8.63
CA ALA A 328 -1.44 3.93 10.01
C ALA A 328 -1.55 2.80 11.03
N CYS A 329 -2.53 1.90 10.88
CA CYS A 329 -2.68 0.74 11.74
C CYS A 329 -1.48 -0.21 11.67
N LEU A 330 -0.98 -0.50 10.46
CA LEU A 330 0.18 -1.37 10.27
C LEU A 330 1.45 -0.81 10.92
N VAL A 331 1.74 0.48 10.72
CA VAL A 331 2.93 1.12 11.31
C VAL A 331 2.78 1.24 12.82
N ALA A 332 1.61 1.64 13.33
CA ALA A 332 1.36 1.75 14.77
C ALA A 332 1.53 0.39 15.49
N ALA A 333 0.96 -0.68 14.94
CA ALA A 333 1.09 -2.02 15.50
C ALA A 333 2.55 -2.50 15.50
N LEU A 334 3.27 -2.31 14.38
CA LEU A 334 4.65 -2.76 14.24
C LEU A 334 5.60 -2.01 15.18
N VAL A 335 5.53 -0.66 15.20
CA VAL A 335 6.38 0.20 16.03
C VAL A 335 6.04 0.07 17.51
N GLY A 336 4.77 -0.09 17.83
CA GLY A 336 4.33 -0.33 19.21
C GLY A 336 4.86 -1.64 19.79
N ARG A 337 5.01 -2.67 18.95
CA ARG A 337 5.45 -4.00 19.37
C ARG A 337 6.95 -4.21 19.32
N PHE A 338 7.63 -3.68 18.30
CA PHE A 338 9.02 -3.98 18.03
C PHE A 338 9.90 -2.73 17.97
N GLU A 339 11.12 -2.88 18.43
CA GLU A 339 12.25 -2.07 18.02
C GLU A 339 12.97 -2.80 16.88
N PHE A 340 13.39 -2.06 15.86
CA PHE A 340 13.99 -2.69 14.69
C PHE A 340 15.10 -1.84 14.06
N GLU A 341 16.04 -2.55 13.47
CA GLU A 341 17.21 -2.01 12.79
C GLU A 341 17.48 -2.78 11.49
N PHE A 342 18.33 -2.25 10.62
CA PHE A 342 18.79 -3.02 9.45
C PHE A 342 19.51 -4.29 9.90
N GLU A 343 19.29 -5.41 9.19
CA GLU A 343 20.08 -6.63 9.40
C GLU A 343 21.56 -6.37 9.15
N ASP A 344 21.87 -5.66 8.05
CA ASP A 344 23.21 -5.20 7.70
C ASP A 344 23.39 -3.74 8.13
N PRO A 345 24.27 -3.44 9.09
CA PRO A 345 24.51 -2.05 9.53
C PRO A 345 25.02 -1.13 8.41
N ASP A 346 25.67 -1.70 7.38
CA ASP A 346 26.19 -0.98 6.21
C ASP A 346 25.19 -0.97 5.04
N TYR A 347 23.91 -1.24 5.30
CA TYR A 347 22.86 -1.33 4.28
C TYR A 347 22.83 -0.08 3.39
N LYS A 348 23.02 -0.28 2.10
CA LYS A 348 22.92 0.76 1.07
C LYS A 348 21.65 0.57 0.27
N LEU A 349 20.83 1.62 0.26
CA LEU A 349 19.58 1.61 -0.49
C LEU A 349 19.85 1.46 -2.00
N ASP A 350 19.33 0.40 -2.58
CA ASP A 350 19.12 0.25 -4.02
C ASP A 350 17.60 0.11 -4.26
N ILE A 351 17.06 0.88 -5.20
CA ILE A 351 15.61 0.93 -5.43
C ILE A 351 15.27 0.08 -6.63
N GLN A 352 14.36 -0.86 -6.43
CA GLN A 352 13.73 -1.59 -7.52
C GLN A 352 12.49 -0.81 -7.96
N GLY A 353 12.51 -0.37 -9.23
CA GLY A 353 11.36 0.22 -9.89
C GLY A 353 10.51 -0.83 -10.59
N GLY A 354 9.22 -0.55 -10.69
CA GLY A 354 8.21 -1.33 -11.37
C GLY A 354 6.93 -0.49 -11.41
N ILE A 355 5.77 -1.11 -11.25
CA ILE A 355 4.52 -0.38 -10.97
C ILE A 355 4.64 0.31 -9.62
N THR A 356 5.17 -0.41 -8.62
CA THR A 356 5.53 0.12 -7.31
C THR A 356 7.04 0.20 -7.15
N SER A 357 7.51 1.11 -6.29
CA SER A 357 8.91 1.23 -5.87
C SER A 357 9.11 0.50 -4.54
N LYS A 358 10.23 -0.21 -4.39
CA LYS A 358 10.59 -0.88 -3.14
C LYS A 358 12.11 -1.09 -3.03
N PRO A 359 12.64 -1.30 -1.83
CA PRO A 359 14.02 -1.73 -1.66
C PRO A 359 14.30 -3.01 -2.46
N LYS A 360 15.36 -2.99 -3.26
CA LYS A 360 15.71 -4.11 -4.14
C LYS A 360 16.18 -5.32 -3.32
N GLY A 361 15.63 -6.49 -3.65
CA GLY A 361 15.88 -7.72 -2.92
C GLY A 361 15.10 -7.87 -1.63
N GLY A 362 14.18 -6.93 -1.35
CA GLY A 362 13.44 -6.85 -0.09
C GLY A 362 14.19 -6.07 0.99
N LEU A 363 13.52 -5.80 2.10
CA LEU A 363 14.09 -5.12 3.25
C LEU A 363 14.17 -6.08 4.43
N ARG A 364 15.38 -6.54 4.74
CA ARG A 364 15.65 -7.41 5.87
C ARG A 364 16.01 -6.57 7.09
N ILE A 365 15.27 -6.79 8.17
CA ILE A 365 15.42 -6.07 9.44
C ILE A 365 15.55 -7.04 10.60
N ARG A 366 16.28 -6.63 11.64
CA ARG A 366 16.35 -7.32 12.93
C ARG A 366 15.32 -6.70 13.86
N LEU A 367 14.51 -7.52 14.48
CA LEU A 367 13.46 -7.11 15.40
C LEU A 367 13.82 -7.47 16.84
N ARG A 368 13.43 -6.60 17.78
CA ARG A 368 13.42 -6.86 19.21
C ARG A 368 12.02 -6.56 19.76
N ASP A 369 11.37 -7.54 20.36
CA ASP A 369 10.07 -7.34 21.03
C ASP A 369 10.27 -6.45 22.27
N VAL A 370 9.59 -5.32 22.34
CA VAL A 370 9.73 -4.36 23.46
C VAL A 370 8.86 -4.69 24.67
N ARG A 371 8.02 -5.74 24.56
CA ARG A 371 7.20 -6.28 25.66
C ARG A 371 7.87 -7.50 26.34
N ALA A 372 9.00 -7.99 25.81
CA ALA A 372 9.72 -9.18 26.30
C ALA A 372 10.74 -8.84 27.38
#